data_8b6e11150b782403f6faf7f993ef19e5
#
_entry.id   8b6e11150b782403f6faf7f993ef19e5
#
_cell.length_a   1.000
_cell.length_b   1.000
_cell.length_c   1.000
_cell.angle_alpha   90.00
_cell.angle_beta   90.00
_cell.angle_gamma   90.00
#
_symmetry.space_group_name_H-M   'P 1'
#
loop_
_entity.id
_entity.type
_entity.pdbx_description
1 polymer ?
#
loop_
_entity_poly.entity_id
_entity_poly.type
_entity_poly.pdbx_seq_one_letter_code
_entity_poly.pdbx_strand_id
1 'polypeptide(L)'
;MLLWLLQKKTEGYWIVGLEQTSSSAPLHQVEIPTNVVKNNNKTILLLGKEKEGIPVQFLQAVDTCVEIPQFGMIRSLNVHVSGAITIWELTRRTRLLQQQQE
;
A
#
# COMPACT_ATOMS: atom_id res chain seq x y z
N MET A 1 13.49 12.49 3.80
CA MET A 1 12.31 11.61 3.51
C MET A 1 12.49 10.19 4.04
N LEU A 2 13.60 9.53 3.69
CA LEU A 2 13.82 8.15 4.15
C LEU A 2 13.86 8.03 5.67
N LEU A 3 14.57 8.93 6.34
CA LEU A 3 14.63 8.91 7.80
C LEU A 3 13.26 9.07 8.43
N TRP A 4 12.41 9.92 7.84
CA TRP A 4 11.04 10.11 8.31
C TRP A 4 10.23 8.82 8.16
N LEU A 5 10.36 8.14 7.01
CA LEU A 5 9.67 6.87 6.79
C LEU A 5 10.11 5.80 7.78
N LEU A 6 11.41 5.70 8.02
CA LEU A 6 11.94 4.73 8.97
C LEU A 6 11.46 5.01 10.39
N GLN A 7 11.36 6.29 10.76
CA GLN A 7 10.81 6.68 12.05
C GLN A 7 9.34 6.28 12.17
N LYS A 8 8.54 6.54 11.12
CA LYS A 8 7.13 6.16 11.11
C LYS A 8 6.96 4.64 11.22
N LYS A 9 7.85 3.90 10.59
CA LYS A 9 7.84 2.45 10.68
C LYS A 9 8.04 1.99 12.13
N THR A 10 8.97 2.62 12.86
CA THR A 10 9.18 2.28 14.27
C THR A 10 7.99 2.67 15.14
N GLU A 11 7.18 3.64 14.70
CA GLU A 11 5.97 4.05 15.39
C GLU A 11 4.77 3.14 15.10
N GLY A 12 4.97 2.12 14.26
CA GLY A 12 3.92 1.16 13.97
C GLY A 12 3.13 1.45 12.71
N TYR A 13 3.54 2.43 11.91
CA TYR A 13 2.88 2.69 10.64
C TYR A 13 3.16 1.57 9.65
N TRP A 14 2.14 1.18 8.90
CA TRP A 14 2.29 0.23 7.80
C TRP A 14 2.62 1.02 6.54
N ILE A 15 3.75 0.73 5.94
CA ILE A 15 4.22 1.47 4.76
C ILE A 15 4.00 0.62 3.53
N VAL A 16 3.08 1.06 2.68
CA VAL A 16 2.65 0.37 1.47
C VAL A 16 3.14 1.14 0.26
N GLY A 17 3.80 0.44 -0.64
CA GLY A 17 4.20 1.03 -1.92
C GLY A 17 3.28 0.56 -3.02
N LEU A 18 2.79 1.49 -3.83
CA LEU A 18 1.98 1.14 -5.00
C LEU A 18 2.90 1.09 -6.21
N GLU A 19 3.29 -0.12 -6.57
CA GLU A 19 4.24 -0.33 -7.65
C GLU A 19 4.15 -1.76 -8.15
N GLN A 20 4.14 -1.93 -9.46
CA GLN A 20 4.12 -3.26 -10.05
C GLN A 20 5.55 -3.79 -10.13
N THR A 21 5.86 -4.75 -9.27
CA THR A 21 7.15 -5.43 -9.23
C THR A 21 6.92 -6.94 -9.19
N SER A 22 8.02 -7.70 -9.30
CA SER A 22 7.92 -9.16 -9.23
C SER A 22 7.47 -9.67 -7.88
N SER A 23 7.59 -8.85 -6.83
CA SER A 23 7.21 -9.23 -5.47
C SER A 23 5.98 -8.50 -4.96
N SER A 24 5.31 -7.72 -5.81
CA SER A 24 4.10 -7.03 -5.38
C SER A 24 2.91 -7.98 -5.29
N ALA A 25 2.02 -7.70 -4.33
CA ALA A 25 0.79 -8.47 -4.14
C ALA A 25 -0.38 -7.74 -4.79
N PRO A 26 -1.33 -8.47 -5.39
CA PRO A 26 -2.54 -7.82 -5.88
C PRO A 26 -3.28 -7.13 -4.74
N LEU A 27 -3.78 -5.92 -5.00
CA LEU A 27 -4.42 -5.11 -3.98
C LEU A 27 -5.56 -5.83 -3.27
N HIS A 28 -6.33 -6.63 -3.98
CA HIS A 28 -7.48 -7.33 -3.41
C HIS A 28 -7.09 -8.57 -2.58
N GLN A 29 -5.81 -8.97 -2.61
CA GLN A 29 -5.33 -10.15 -1.90
C GLN A 29 -4.27 -9.83 -0.86
N VAL A 30 -3.78 -8.60 -0.78
CA VAL A 30 -2.72 -8.25 0.16
C VAL A 30 -3.18 -8.48 1.59
N GLU A 31 -2.29 -9.01 2.42
CA GLU A 31 -2.58 -9.26 3.82
C GLU A 31 -2.41 -7.97 4.61
N ILE A 32 -3.45 -7.57 5.32
CA ILE A 32 -3.43 -6.36 6.15
C ILE A 32 -2.91 -6.73 7.54
N PRO A 33 -1.87 -6.04 8.03
CA PRO A 33 -1.27 -6.40 9.32
C PRO A 33 -2.26 -6.34 10.48
N THR A 34 -2.06 -7.22 11.44
CA THR A 34 -2.89 -7.30 12.63
C THR A 34 -2.94 -5.99 13.41
N ASN A 35 -1.80 -5.29 13.51
CA ASN A 35 -1.76 -4.02 14.25
C ASN A 35 -2.58 -2.92 13.57
N VAL A 36 -2.75 -2.99 12.26
CA VAL A 36 -3.63 -2.04 11.55
C VAL A 36 -5.08 -2.37 11.87
N VAL A 37 -5.44 -3.64 11.85
CA VAL A 37 -6.82 -4.07 12.10
C VAL A 37 -7.22 -3.90 13.57
N LYS A 38 -6.39 -4.39 14.49
CA LYS A 38 -6.74 -4.41 15.93
C LYS A 38 -6.43 -3.11 16.64
N ASN A 39 -5.30 -2.50 16.33
CA ASN A 39 -4.83 -1.32 17.06
C ASN A 39 -5.08 -0.03 16.30
N ASN A 40 -5.69 -0.13 15.12
CA ASN A 40 -5.99 1.04 14.28
C ASN A 40 -4.72 1.82 13.89
N ASN A 41 -3.60 1.13 13.77
CA ASN A 41 -2.36 1.77 13.34
C ASN A 41 -2.52 2.30 11.93
N LYS A 42 -1.87 3.42 11.67
CA LYS A 42 -2.04 4.14 10.42
C LYS A 42 -1.19 3.56 9.30
N THR A 43 -1.61 3.82 8.08
CA THR A 43 -0.93 3.37 6.86
C THR A 43 -0.41 4.57 6.10
N ILE A 44 0.81 4.46 5.60
CA ILE A 44 1.38 5.44 4.68
C ILE A 44 1.45 4.78 3.31
N LEU A 45 0.88 5.46 2.31
CA LEU A 45 0.92 4.98 0.94
C LEU A 45 1.93 5.78 0.14
N LEU A 46 2.91 5.09 -0.42
CA LEU A 46 3.89 5.70 -1.31
C LEU A 46 3.49 5.44 -2.75
N LEU A 47 3.44 6.51 -3.53
CA LEU A 47 3.12 6.44 -4.94
C LEU A 47 4.37 6.70 -5.75
N GLY A 48 4.69 5.79 -6.67
CA GLY A 48 5.78 5.98 -7.59
C GLY A 48 5.37 6.83 -8.78
N LYS A 49 6.36 7.43 -9.44
CA LYS A 49 6.11 8.11 -10.72
C LYS A 49 5.82 7.04 -11.78
N GLU A 50 5.02 7.42 -12.78
CA GLU A 50 4.48 6.47 -13.76
C GLU A 50 5.52 5.56 -14.40
N LYS A 51 6.68 6.09 -14.79
CA LYS A 51 7.69 5.32 -15.48
C LYS A 51 8.84 4.88 -14.58
N GLU A 52 9.10 5.64 -13.55
CA GLU A 52 10.27 5.44 -12.70
C GLU A 52 9.97 4.62 -11.46
N GLY A 53 8.70 4.55 -11.07
CA GLY A 53 8.29 3.86 -9.86
C GLY A 53 8.76 4.56 -8.60
N ILE A 54 8.78 3.83 -7.51
CA ILE A 54 9.25 4.34 -6.22
C ILE A 54 10.78 4.31 -6.22
N PRO A 55 11.44 5.43 -5.87
CA PRO A 55 12.91 5.45 -5.79
C PRO A 55 13.45 4.31 -4.92
N VAL A 56 14.50 3.67 -5.40
CA VAL A 56 15.07 2.48 -4.74
C VAL A 56 15.39 2.74 -3.28
N GLN A 57 15.89 3.93 -2.95
CA GLN A 57 16.25 4.26 -1.58
C GLN A 57 15.05 4.24 -0.62
N PHE A 58 13.83 4.46 -1.12
CA PHE A 58 12.63 4.42 -0.28
C PHE A 58 12.06 3.02 -0.15
N LEU A 59 12.38 2.12 -1.09
CA LEU A 59 11.87 0.75 -1.05
C LEU A 59 12.31 0.00 0.20
N GLN A 60 13.45 0.36 0.77
CA GLN A 60 13.91 -0.28 2.00
C GLN A 60 13.02 0.00 3.20
N ALA A 61 12.22 1.08 3.14
CA ALA A 61 11.27 1.41 4.20
C ALA A 61 9.87 0.84 3.93
N VAL A 62 9.63 0.31 2.74
CA VAL A 62 8.31 -0.22 2.37
C VAL A 62 8.14 -1.62 2.95
N ASP A 63 7.02 -1.82 3.63
CA ASP A 63 6.67 -3.13 4.19
C ASP A 63 6.11 -4.07 3.13
N THR A 64 5.27 -3.53 2.26
CA THR A 64 4.55 -4.33 1.27
C THR A 64 4.35 -3.50 0.01
N CYS A 65 4.66 -4.09 -1.14
CA CYS A 65 4.30 -3.50 -2.43
C CYS A 65 3.00 -4.12 -2.91
N VAL A 66 2.08 -3.26 -3.34
CA VAL A 66 0.80 -3.71 -3.89
C VAL A 66 0.67 -3.24 -5.32
N GLU A 67 -0.10 -3.98 -6.10
CA GLU A 67 -0.42 -3.61 -7.46
C GLU A 67 -1.91 -3.73 -7.71
N ILE A 68 -2.42 -2.91 -8.62
CA ILE A 68 -3.80 -3.02 -9.08
C ILE A 68 -3.77 -3.87 -10.34
N PRO A 69 -4.32 -5.10 -10.30
CA PRO A 69 -4.34 -5.95 -11.48
C PRO A 69 -5.11 -5.24 -12.60
N GLN A 70 -4.55 -5.26 -13.80
CA GLN A 70 -5.18 -4.65 -14.96
C GLN A 70 -5.56 -5.72 -15.95
N PHE A 71 -6.83 -5.75 -16.30
CA PHE A 71 -7.38 -6.72 -17.22
C PHE A 71 -7.77 -6.01 -18.52
N GLY A 72 -7.41 -6.59 -19.65
CA GLY A 72 -7.76 -6.06 -20.95
C GLY A 72 -6.72 -5.11 -21.51
N MET A 73 -7.20 -4.10 -22.24
CA MET A 73 -6.33 -3.24 -23.07
C MET A 73 -5.69 -2.08 -22.31
N ILE A 74 -6.15 -1.76 -21.13
CA ILE A 74 -5.64 -0.63 -20.35
C ILE A 74 -4.36 -1.07 -19.67
N ARG A 75 -3.25 -0.42 -20.01
CA ARG A 75 -1.93 -0.83 -19.53
C ARG A 75 -1.49 -0.10 -18.25
N SER A 76 -2.01 1.10 -18.02
CA SER A 76 -1.64 1.84 -16.83
C SER A 76 -2.74 2.80 -16.44
N LEU A 77 -2.94 2.94 -15.14
CA LEU A 77 -3.84 3.93 -14.60
C LEU A 77 -3.03 5.15 -14.17
N ASN A 78 -3.69 6.31 -14.23
CA ASN A 78 -3.10 7.53 -13.68
C ASN A 78 -2.75 7.30 -12.21
N VAL A 79 -1.61 7.82 -11.76
CA VAL A 79 -1.11 7.60 -10.41
C VAL A 79 -2.10 8.09 -9.34
N HIS A 80 -2.81 9.19 -9.61
CA HIS A 80 -3.79 9.71 -8.66
C HIS A 80 -5.01 8.79 -8.56
N VAL A 81 -5.46 8.26 -9.70
CA VAL A 81 -6.58 7.30 -9.73
C VAL A 81 -6.17 6.03 -9.01
N SER A 82 -4.98 5.52 -9.29
CA SER A 82 -4.46 4.32 -8.65
C SER A 82 -4.35 4.50 -7.13
N GLY A 83 -3.87 5.66 -6.69
CA GLY A 83 -3.79 5.97 -5.27
C GLY A 83 -5.16 5.99 -4.61
N ALA A 84 -6.14 6.61 -5.26
CA ALA A 84 -7.50 6.67 -4.72
C ALA A 84 -8.13 5.28 -4.60
N ILE A 85 -7.94 4.43 -5.62
CA ILE A 85 -8.45 3.06 -5.58
C ILE A 85 -7.79 2.29 -4.44
N THR A 86 -6.49 2.44 -4.26
CA THR A 86 -5.75 1.76 -3.21
C THR A 86 -6.24 2.17 -1.82
N ILE A 87 -6.41 3.46 -1.59
CA ILE A 87 -6.90 3.98 -0.30
C ILE A 87 -8.30 3.44 -0.03
N TRP A 88 -9.18 3.48 -1.01
CA TRP A 88 -10.54 2.98 -0.86
C TRP A 88 -10.56 1.51 -0.50
N GLU A 89 -9.84 0.68 -1.26
CA GLU A 89 -9.86 -0.77 -1.07
C GLU A 89 -9.24 -1.18 0.26
N LEU A 90 -8.10 -0.61 0.63
CA LEU A 90 -7.46 -0.94 1.90
C LEU A 90 -8.33 -0.51 3.09
N THR A 91 -8.95 0.66 2.99
CA THR A 91 -9.86 1.13 4.04
C THR A 91 -11.07 0.22 4.17
N ARG A 92 -11.68 -0.15 3.05
CA ARG A 92 -12.84 -1.04 3.04
C ARG A 92 -12.51 -2.39 3.68
N ARG A 93 -11.40 -2.98 3.26
CA ARG A 93 -10.98 -4.30 3.77
C ARG A 93 -10.62 -4.25 5.26
N THR A 94 -9.93 -3.18 5.68
CA THR A 94 -9.58 -3.00 7.09
C THR A 94 -10.85 -2.93 7.95
N ARG A 95 -11.84 -2.16 7.53
CA ARG A 95 -13.10 -2.04 8.26
C ARG A 95 -13.85 -3.36 8.35
N LEU A 96 -13.87 -4.12 7.25
CA LEU A 96 -14.51 -5.43 7.27
C LEU A 96 -13.84 -6.37 8.27
N LEU A 97 -12.51 -6.38 8.30
CA LEU A 97 -11.76 -7.20 9.23
C LEU A 97 -12.00 -6.76 10.67
N GLN A 98 -12.09 -5.46 10.93
CA GLN A 98 -12.40 -4.94 12.25
C GLN A 98 -13.78 -5.38 12.73
N GLN A 99 -14.77 -5.40 11.83
CA GLN A 99 -16.12 -5.84 12.16
C GLN A 99 -16.18 -7.33 12.50
N GLN A 100 -15.33 -8.14 11.90
CA GLN A 100 -15.27 -9.57 12.15
C GLN A 100 -14.70 -9.92 13.53
N GLN A 101 -14.07 -8.98 14.19
CA GLN A 101 -13.45 -9.20 15.50
C GLN A 101 -14.38 -8.90 16.67
N GLU A 102 -15.54 -8.35 16.39
CA GLU A 102 -16.55 -8.09 17.42
C GLU A 102 -17.39 -9.36 17.72
#